data_508786db91cdcf6b7f48afa57d0d1ca5
#
_entry.id   508786db91cdcf6b7f48afa57d0d1ca5
#
_cell.length_a   1.000
_cell.length_b   1.000
_cell.length_c   1.000
_cell.angle_alpha   90.00
_cell.angle_beta   90.00
_cell.angle_gamma   90.00
#
_symmetry.space_group_name_H-M   'P 1'
#
loop_
_entity.id
_entity.type
_entity.pdbx_description
1 polymer ?
#
loop_
_entity_poly.entity_id
_entity_poly.type
_entity_poly.pdbx_seq_one_letter_code
_entity_poly.pdbx_strand_id
1 'polypeptide(L)'
;MALQRLYHPLFPLKYGCNPHQQPAALLSTRQSPLPFEVLNGRPGYINLLDALNAWQLVWELDQALNLPAAASFKHASPAGAAVGTPLSEVLEEVYDCQGKDLSGMAVAYLRARSADPLSSFGDFIALSRKVDLSTAKIIRTQVSDGLIAPAFEPEALKILKAKKGGSYLVLQADPEYTAPDEEFREIYGVVFQQQRNHLLLNAENLLGELVTENKNLPNNAQSDLVLAAITLKYTQSNSVGYALDGQMIGIGAGQQSRIDCTKLAGRKADLWFLRRHPKVRSLPFADGVKAVDRTNARVAYIEGEMTPPEKQAWLQLFHQPPPLLDSEQKQEWLTQLQGVALASDAFFPFRDNLDQASRHGVNYVVQPGGSNRDEQVITAANEYGMTMAFSKIRLFHH
;
A
#
# COMPACT_ATOMS: atom_id res chain seq x y z
N MET A 1 -3.43 -41.65 6.82
CA MET A 1 -4.86 -41.29 6.83
C MET A 1 -5.11 -40.33 5.67
N ALA A 2 -6.10 -40.55 4.82
CA ALA A 2 -6.42 -39.62 3.73
C ALA A 2 -7.12 -38.37 4.30
N LEU A 3 -6.75 -37.15 3.85
CA LEU A 3 -7.44 -35.91 4.18
C LEU A 3 -8.46 -35.61 3.05
N GLN A 4 -9.70 -35.34 3.43
CA GLN A 4 -10.75 -34.92 2.50
C GLN A 4 -11.18 -33.50 2.82
N ARG A 5 -11.23 -32.62 1.81
CA ARG A 5 -11.79 -31.25 1.93
C ARG A 5 -13.04 -31.11 1.08
N LEU A 6 -14.02 -30.44 1.65
CA LEU A 6 -15.27 -30.10 0.96
C LEU A 6 -15.23 -28.62 0.56
N TYR A 7 -15.61 -28.36 -0.68
CA TYR A 7 -15.79 -27.01 -1.21
C TYR A 7 -17.21 -26.81 -1.71
N HIS A 8 -17.79 -25.67 -1.37
CA HIS A 8 -19.14 -25.30 -1.77
C HIS A 8 -19.07 -24.27 -2.90
N PRO A 9 -19.64 -24.56 -4.10
CA PRO A 9 -19.71 -23.60 -5.19
C PRO A 9 -20.46 -22.32 -4.78
N LEU A 10 -19.88 -21.15 -5.04
CA LEU A 10 -20.53 -19.85 -4.83
C LEU A 10 -21.08 -19.30 -6.15
N PHE A 11 -20.22 -19.04 -7.11
CA PHE A 11 -20.61 -18.57 -8.44
C PHE A 11 -19.51 -18.81 -9.48
N PRO A 12 -19.89 -18.93 -10.78
CA PRO A 12 -18.93 -19.03 -11.86
C PRO A 12 -18.24 -17.68 -12.08
N LEU A 13 -16.95 -17.73 -12.40
CA LEU A 13 -16.16 -16.60 -12.86
C LEU A 13 -16.04 -16.63 -14.38
N LYS A 14 -15.86 -15.45 -15.00
CA LYS A 14 -15.72 -15.35 -16.45
C LYS A 14 -14.50 -16.14 -16.96
N TYR A 15 -13.39 -16.08 -16.21
CA TYR A 15 -12.13 -16.80 -16.40
C TYR A 15 -11.31 -16.73 -15.11
N GLY A 16 -10.23 -17.50 -15.03
CA GLY A 16 -9.27 -17.46 -13.92
C GLY A 16 -8.35 -16.23 -13.97
N CYS A 17 -7.04 -16.41 -13.71
CA CYS A 17 -6.07 -15.31 -13.84
C CYS A 17 -5.99 -14.79 -15.28
N ASN A 18 -6.13 -15.67 -16.27
CA ASN A 18 -6.03 -15.33 -17.69
C ASN A 18 -7.28 -15.74 -18.46
N PRO A 19 -7.62 -15.05 -19.57
CA PRO A 19 -8.85 -15.31 -20.33
C PRO A 19 -9.01 -16.75 -20.85
N HIS A 20 -7.92 -17.46 -21.11
CA HIS A 20 -7.92 -18.85 -21.58
C HIS A 20 -8.10 -19.90 -20.46
N GLN A 21 -7.99 -19.48 -19.19
CA GLN A 21 -8.18 -20.35 -18.02
C GLN A 21 -9.66 -20.48 -17.69
N GLN A 22 -10.34 -21.34 -18.44
CA GLN A 22 -11.77 -21.63 -18.31
C GLN A 22 -12.01 -23.15 -18.32
N PRO A 23 -13.00 -23.66 -17.56
CA PRO A 23 -13.91 -22.89 -16.69
C PRO A 23 -13.21 -22.36 -15.42
N ALA A 24 -13.80 -21.32 -14.79
CA ALA A 24 -13.36 -20.79 -13.52
C ALA A 24 -14.56 -20.54 -12.59
N ALA A 25 -14.35 -20.74 -11.30
CA ALA A 25 -15.40 -20.56 -10.30
C ALA A 25 -14.81 -20.10 -8.97
N LEU A 26 -15.61 -19.42 -8.18
CA LEU A 26 -15.33 -19.20 -6.76
C LEU A 26 -16.00 -20.29 -5.94
N LEU A 27 -15.24 -20.83 -5.01
CA LEU A 27 -15.70 -21.86 -4.08
C LEU A 27 -15.42 -21.37 -2.65
N SER A 28 -16.24 -21.82 -1.69
CA SER A 28 -16.03 -21.58 -0.26
C SER A 28 -15.71 -22.87 0.48
N THR A 29 -14.93 -22.78 1.53
CA THR A 29 -14.69 -23.87 2.49
C THR A 29 -15.85 -24.06 3.48
N ARG A 30 -16.82 -23.14 3.50
CA ARG A 30 -18.03 -23.15 4.35
C ARG A 30 -19.24 -22.74 3.53
N GLN A 31 -20.43 -23.23 3.91
CA GLN A 31 -21.68 -22.75 3.31
C GLN A 31 -22.04 -21.34 3.78
N SER A 32 -21.82 -21.03 5.06
CA SER A 32 -22.14 -19.74 5.69
C SER A 32 -21.43 -19.66 7.06
N PRO A 33 -21.04 -18.47 7.55
CA PRO A 33 -21.03 -17.20 6.84
C PRO A 33 -19.95 -17.12 5.76
N LEU A 34 -20.11 -16.19 4.82
CA LEU A 34 -19.09 -15.86 3.80
C LEU A 34 -18.34 -14.58 4.22
N PRO A 35 -17.08 -14.40 3.79
CA PRO A 35 -16.28 -13.22 4.16
C PRO A 35 -16.76 -11.92 3.52
N PHE A 36 -17.65 -11.99 2.52
CA PHE A 36 -18.17 -10.81 1.83
C PHE A 36 -19.49 -11.08 1.09
N GLU A 37 -20.19 -10.00 0.77
CA GLU A 37 -21.34 -9.96 -0.13
C GLU A 37 -21.05 -9.07 -1.35
N VAL A 38 -21.58 -9.43 -2.54
CA VAL A 38 -21.48 -8.61 -3.74
C VAL A 38 -22.70 -7.68 -3.82
N LEU A 39 -22.51 -6.39 -3.52
CA LEU A 39 -23.57 -5.39 -3.57
C LEU A 39 -23.81 -4.82 -4.96
N ASN A 40 -22.80 -4.85 -5.84
CA ASN A 40 -22.88 -4.39 -7.23
C ASN A 40 -21.74 -4.94 -8.08
N GLY A 41 -21.97 -5.06 -9.38
CA GLY A 41 -20.97 -5.51 -10.36
C GLY A 41 -20.79 -7.02 -10.39
N ARG A 42 -19.80 -7.48 -11.15
CA ARG A 42 -19.42 -8.89 -11.25
C ARG A 42 -17.93 -9.03 -10.98
N PRO A 43 -17.54 -9.70 -9.89
CA PRO A 43 -16.14 -9.84 -9.55
C PRO A 43 -15.42 -10.78 -10.53
N GLY A 44 -14.18 -10.39 -10.90
CA GLY A 44 -13.22 -11.25 -11.57
C GLY A 44 -12.32 -11.97 -10.56
N TYR A 45 -11.56 -12.95 -11.03
CA TYR A 45 -10.64 -13.75 -10.23
C TYR A 45 -9.62 -12.85 -9.48
N ILE A 46 -8.93 -11.98 -10.22
CA ILE A 46 -7.92 -11.05 -9.65
C ILE A 46 -8.56 -10.04 -8.70
N ASN A 47 -9.75 -9.51 -9.04
CA ASN A 47 -10.43 -8.56 -8.15
C ASN A 47 -10.71 -9.16 -6.77
N LEU A 48 -11.08 -10.44 -6.70
CA LEU A 48 -11.34 -11.13 -5.42
C LEU A 48 -10.04 -11.40 -4.64
N LEU A 49 -8.95 -11.75 -5.31
CA LEU A 49 -7.64 -11.86 -4.66
C LEU A 49 -7.22 -10.53 -4.05
N ASP A 50 -7.33 -9.44 -4.80
CA ASP A 50 -7.02 -8.09 -4.30
C ASP A 50 -7.94 -7.71 -3.13
N ALA A 51 -9.26 -7.90 -3.29
CA ALA A 51 -10.26 -7.55 -2.28
C ALA A 51 -10.02 -8.24 -0.94
N LEU A 52 -9.82 -9.57 -0.96
CA LEU A 52 -9.71 -10.36 0.27
C LEU A 52 -8.38 -10.13 0.99
N ASN A 53 -7.28 -9.91 0.26
CA ASN A 53 -6.00 -9.54 0.88
C ASN A 53 -6.05 -8.10 1.43
N ALA A 54 -6.58 -7.17 0.63
CA ALA A 54 -6.70 -5.76 1.04
C ALA A 54 -7.62 -5.57 2.24
N TRP A 55 -8.73 -6.33 2.34
CA TRP A 55 -9.63 -6.29 3.48
C TRP A 55 -8.94 -6.70 4.78
N GLN A 56 -8.21 -7.82 4.77
CA GLN A 56 -7.46 -8.28 5.93
C GLN A 56 -6.45 -7.23 6.40
N LEU A 57 -5.73 -6.59 5.46
CA LEU A 57 -4.76 -5.54 5.77
C LEU A 57 -5.42 -4.34 6.48
N VAL A 58 -6.49 -3.78 5.91
CA VAL A 58 -7.10 -2.58 6.49
C VAL A 58 -7.82 -2.88 7.80
N TRP A 59 -8.41 -4.07 7.95
CA TRP A 59 -9.00 -4.53 9.19
C TRP A 59 -7.94 -4.62 10.30
N GLU A 60 -6.79 -5.25 10.04
CA GLU A 60 -5.68 -5.38 11.01
C GLU A 60 -5.08 -4.01 11.36
N LEU A 61 -4.92 -3.10 10.38
CA LEU A 61 -4.47 -1.73 10.65
C LEU A 61 -5.41 -0.97 11.58
N ASP A 62 -6.72 -1.07 11.35
CA ASP A 62 -7.72 -0.40 12.21
C ASP A 62 -7.68 -0.96 13.64
N GLN A 63 -7.57 -2.29 13.79
CA GLN A 63 -7.43 -2.92 15.11
C GLN A 63 -6.13 -2.50 15.84
N ALA A 64 -5.02 -2.42 15.12
CA ALA A 64 -3.72 -2.11 15.71
C ALA A 64 -3.56 -0.63 16.08
N LEU A 65 -4.11 0.30 15.29
CA LEU A 65 -3.89 1.74 15.42
C LEU A 65 -5.13 2.52 15.84
N ASN A 66 -6.30 1.88 15.86
CA ASN A 66 -7.61 2.48 16.16
C ASN A 66 -7.91 3.75 15.33
N LEU A 67 -7.51 3.74 14.07
CA LEU A 67 -7.73 4.80 13.09
C LEU A 67 -8.38 4.24 11.83
N PRO A 68 -9.23 5.02 11.12
CA PRO A 68 -9.72 4.61 9.80
C PRO A 68 -8.55 4.25 8.91
N ALA A 69 -8.56 3.07 8.28
CA ALA A 69 -7.49 2.57 7.44
C ALA A 69 -7.97 2.30 6.02
N ALA A 70 -7.11 2.56 5.05
CA ALA A 70 -7.36 2.30 3.64
C ALA A 70 -6.15 1.66 2.97
N ALA A 71 -6.41 0.86 1.93
CA ALA A 71 -5.38 0.30 1.07
C ALA A 71 -5.78 0.41 -0.41
N SER A 72 -4.78 0.60 -1.26
CA SER A 72 -4.84 0.52 -2.71
C SER A 72 -4.08 -0.73 -3.13
N PHE A 73 -4.79 -1.72 -3.66
CA PHE A 73 -4.22 -3.02 -4.04
C PHE A 73 -4.16 -3.19 -5.55
N LYS A 74 -3.11 -3.86 -6.01
CA LYS A 74 -2.97 -4.25 -7.40
C LYS A 74 -2.06 -5.47 -7.52
N HIS A 75 -2.50 -6.48 -8.30
CA HIS A 75 -1.74 -7.73 -8.50
C HIS A 75 -1.39 -8.44 -7.18
N ALA A 76 -2.38 -8.55 -6.30
CA ALA A 76 -2.30 -9.20 -4.99
C ALA A 76 -1.26 -8.61 -4.03
N SER A 77 -0.90 -7.33 -4.20
CA SER A 77 -0.01 -6.58 -3.30
C SER A 77 -0.48 -5.14 -3.12
N PRO A 78 -0.22 -4.50 -1.97
CA PRO A 78 -0.54 -3.10 -1.78
C PRO A 78 0.39 -2.20 -2.61
N ALA A 79 -0.18 -1.31 -3.40
CA ALA A 79 0.51 -0.15 -3.97
C ALA A 79 0.69 0.94 -2.90
N GLY A 80 -0.20 0.98 -1.93
CA GLY A 80 -0.14 1.85 -0.77
C GLY A 80 -1.16 1.48 0.29
N ALA A 81 -0.87 1.85 1.53
CA ALA A 81 -1.75 1.74 2.69
C ALA A 81 -1.56 2.97 3.59
N ALA A 82 -2.60 3.37 4.31
CA ALA A 82 -2.55 4.51 5.20
C ALA A 82 -3.66 4.49 6.22
N VAL A 83 -3.50 5.31 7.27
CA VAL A 83 -4.53 5.63 8.24
C VAL A 83 -4.97 7.09 8.14
N GLY A 84 -6.13 7.42 8.70
CA GLY A 84 -6.80 8.71 8.59
C GLY A 84 -6.20 9.82 9.45
N THR A 85 -4.86 10.00 9.41
CA THR A 85 -4.18 11.14 10.03
C THR A 85 -4.41 12.43 9.24
N PRO A 86 -4.59 13.61 9.87
CA PRO A 86 -4.83 14.86 9.17
C PRO A 86 -3.79 15.14 8.08
N LEU A 87 -4.24 15.80 7.00
CA LEU A 87 -3.35 16.27 5.94
C LEU A 87 -2.76 17.64 6.31
N SER A 88 -1.51 17.90 5.92
CA SER A 88 -0.97 19.25 5.88
C SER A 88 -1.48 19.99 4.63
N GLU A 89 -1.47 21.33 4.63
CA GLU A 89 -1.85 22.15 3.47
C GLU A 89 -1.10 21.74 2.19
N VAL A 90 0.18 21.40 2.32
CA VAL A 90 1.00 20.91 1.19
C VAL A 90 0.47 19.57 0.65
N LEU A 91 0.07 18.65 1.53
CA LEU A 91 -0.49 17.37 1.10
C LEU A 91 -1.88 17.53 0.49
N GLU A 92 -2.70 18.45 1.00
CA GLU A 92 -4.00 18.77 0.39
C GLU A 92 -3.83 19.27 -1.05
N GLU A 93 -2.81 20.09 -1.30
CA GLU A 93 -2.47 20.55 -2.65
C GLU A 93 -1.99 19.39 -3.54
N VAL A 94 -1.04 18.59 -3.05
CA VAL A 94 -0.47 17.45 -3.79
C VAL A 94 -1.53 16.40 -4.14
N TYR A 95 -2.54 16.23 -3.27
CA TYR A 95 -3.63 15.26 -3.44
C TYR A 95 -4.87 15.85 -4.11
N ASP A 96 -4.80 17.10 -4.59
CA ASP A 96 -5.89 17.83 -5.25
C ASP A 96 -7.20 17.85 -4.40
N CYS A 97 -7.06 18.06 -3.08
CA CYS A 97 -8.21 18.05 -2.15
C CYS A 97 -8.37 19.31 -1.30
N GLN A 98 -7.68 20.40 -1.62
CA GLN A 98 -7.79 21.66 -0.91
C GLN A 98 -9.25 22.15 -0.78
N GLY A 99 -9.59 22.65 0.40
CA GLY A 99 -10.91 23.19 0.69
C GLY A 99 -12.06 22.17 0.68
N LYS A 100 -11.77 20.87 0.62
CA LYS A 100 -12.78 19.83 0.75
C LYS A 100 -12.95 19.44 2.22
N ASP A 101 -14.19 19.30 2.65
CA ASP A 101 -14.52 18.72 3.96
C ASP A 101 -14.40 17.18 3.84
N LEU A 102 -13.33 16.63 4.42
CA LEU A 102 -12.96 15.23 4.31
C LEU A 102 -13.10 14.51 5.64
N SER A 103 -13.82 13.39 5.62
CA SER A 103 -13.82 12.46 6.75
C SER A 103 -12.46 11.78 6.94
N GLY A 104 -12.21 11.21 8.12
CA GLY A 104 -11.01 10.41 8.36
C GLY A 104 -10.87 9.24 7.39
N MET A 105 -11.99 8.65 6.91
CA MET A 105 -11.97 7.59 5.92
C MET A 105 -11.55 8.08 4.53
N ALA A 106 -12.05 9.25 4.11
CA ALA A 106 -11.64 9.90 2.87
C ALA A 106 -10.15 10.26 2.87
N VAL A 107 -9.64 10.75 4.01
CA VAL A 107 -8.22 11.07 4.21
C VAL A 107 -7.36 9.80 4.12
N ALA A 108 -7.74 8.72 4.81
CA ALA A 108 -7.02 7.43 4.73
C ALA A 108 -6.92 6.94 3.27
N TYR A 109 -8.02 7.01 2.52
CA TYR A 109 -8.04 6.60 1.12
C TYR A 109 -7.14 7.48 0.23
N LEU A 110 -7.21 8.81 0.36
CA LEU A 110 -6.35 9.72 -0.39
C LEU A 110 -4.87 9.45 -0.11
N ARG A 111 -4.50 9.24 1.15
CA ARG A 111 -3.13 8.89 1.55
C ARG A 111 -2.69 7.56 0.95
N ALA A 112 -3.49 6.49 1.11
CA ALA A 112 -3.16 5.16 0.59
C ALA A 112 -2.94 5.17 -0.92
N ARG A 113 -3.88 5.76 -1.68
CA ARG A 113 -3.79 5.88 -3.13
C ARG A 113 -2.60 6.73 -3.60
N SER A 114 -2.28 7.78 -2.84
CA SER A 114 -1.23 8.74 -3.19
C SER A 114 0.17 8.29 -2.79
N ALA A 115 0.32 7.13 -2.14
CA ALA A 115 1.63 6.51 -1.87
C ALA A 115 2.38 6.24 -3.19
N ASP A 116 1.72 5.56 -4.12
CA ASP A 116 2.20 5.30 -5.48
C ASP A 116 1.06 5.52 -6.48
N PRO A 117 0.88 6.73 -6.98
CA PRO A 117 -0.27 7.07 -7.82
C PRO A 117 -0.25 6.39 -9.19
N LEU A 118 0.92 5.99 -9.70
CA LEU A 118 1.03 5.24 -10.95
C LEU A 118 0.52 3.82 -10.78
N SER A 119 0.96 3.13 -9.73
CA SER A 119 0.52 1.77 -9.43
C SER A 119 -0.95 1.71 -9.01
N SER A 120 -1.46 2.78 -8.38
CA SER A 120 -2.85 2.88 -7.94
C SER A 120 -3.86 3.18 -9.07
N PHE A 121 -3.41 3.32 -10.31
CA PHE A 121 -4.30 3.46 -11.45
C PHE A 121 -4.96 2.11 -11.78
N GLY A 122 -6.28 2.00 -11.61
CA GLY A 122 -7.03 0.76 -11.79
C GLY A 122 -6.85 -0.22 -10.61
N ASP A 123 -6.70 0.31 -9.40
CA ASP A 123 -6.55 -0.44 -8.16
C ASP A 123 -7.86 -1.07 -7.68
N PHE A 124 -7.73 -1.97 -6.70
CA PHE A 124 -8.82 -2.40 -5.84
C PHE A 124 -8.69 -1.72 -4.47
N ILE A 125 -9.76 -1.07 -4.02
CA ILE A 125 -9.77 -0.26 -2.81
C ILE A 125 -10.28 -1.08 -1.63
N ALA A 126 -9.61 -1.04 -0.48
CA ALA A 126 -10.16 -1.52 0.78
C ALA A 126 -10.25 -0.39 1.80
N LEU A 127 -11.35 -0.39 2.55
CA LEU A 127 -11.67 0.61 3.57
C LEU A 127 -12.10 -0.10 4.85
N SER A 128 -11.51 0.25 6.00
CA SER A 128 -11.73 -0.48 7.27
C SER A 128 -13.06 -0.15 7.95
N ARG A 129 -13.63 1.00 7.65
CA ARG A 129 -14.87 1.49 8.28
C ARG A 129 -15.94 1.81 7.25
N LYS A 130 -17.14 2.16 7.73
CA LYS A 130 -18.28 2.55 6.91
C LYS A 130 -17.91 3.67 5.92
N VAL A 131 -18.24 3.46 4.66
CA VAL A 131 -18.01 4.44 3.58
C VAL A 131 -19.06 5.54 3.66
N ASP A 132 -18.61 6.75 3.92
CA ASP A 132 -19.43 7.96 3.97
C ASP A 132 -19.52 8.67 2.60
N LEU A 133 -20.34 9.72 2.56
CA LEU A 133 -20.58 10.50 1.35
C LEU A 133 -19.31 11.19 0.83
N SER A 134 -18.44 11.69 1.73
CA SER A 134 -17.20 12.38 1.32
C SER A 134 -16.23 11.42 0.65
N THR A 135 -16.04 10.23 1.22
CA THR A 135 -15.22 9.13 0.68
C THR A 135 -15.74 8.70 -0.70
N ALA A 136 -17.06 8.47 -0.83
CA ALA A 136 -17.65 8.04 -2.10
C ALA A 136 -17.48 9.09 -3.21
N LYS A 137 -17.58 10.39 -2.90
CA LYS A 137 -17.33 11.48 -3.86
C LYS A 137 -15.89 11.47 -4.38
N ILE A 138 -14.90 11.22 -3.53
CA ILE A 138 -13.50 11.09 -3.95
C ILE A 138 -13.33 9.86 -4.85
N ILE A 139 -13.79 8.69 -4.41
CA ILE A 139 -13.67 7.42 -5.17
C ILE A 139 -14.33 7.54 -6.55
N ARG A 140 -15.45 8.26 -6.67
CA ARG A 140 -16.14 8.46 -7.93
C ARG A 140 -15.24 9.04 -9.03
N THR A 141 -14.32 9.94 -8.66
CA THR A 141 -13.44 10.63 -9.59
C THR A 141 -12.17 9.85 -9.93
N GLN A 142 -11.86 8.79 -9.19
CA GLN A 142 -10.65 8.00 -9.38
C GLN A 142 -10.89 6.81 -10.31
N VAL A 143 -9.86 6.38 -11.05
CA VAL A 143 -9.89 5.14 -11.82
C VAL A 143 -9.51 3.98 -10.90
N SER A 144 -10.49 3.12 -10.60
CA SER A 144 -10.34 1.93 -9.75
C SER A 144 -11.24 0.80 -10.27
N ASP A 145 -10.93 -0.45 -9.96
CA ASP A 145 -11.69 -1.61 -10.43
C ASP A 145 -12.88 -1.95 -9.54
N GLY A 146 -12.72 -1.78 -8.25
CA GLY A 146 -13.76 -2.03 -7.26
C GLY A 146 -13.34 -1.58 -5.88
N LEU A 147 -14.21 -1.81 -4.91
CA LEU A 147 -13.89 -1.60 -3.51
C LEU A 147 -14.55 -2.63 -2.61
N ILE A 148 -13.95 -2.82 -1.42
CA ILE A 148 -14.49 -3.60 -0.30
C ILE A 148 -14.48 -2.75 0.97
N ALA A 149 -15.59 -2.79 1.72
CA ALA A 149 -15.74 -2.11 3.01
C ALA A 149 -16.81 -2.79 3.85
N PRO A 150 -16.83 -2.63 5.20
CA PRO A 150 -17.78 -3.33 6.07
C PRO A 150 -19.21 -2.78 5.98
N ALA A 151 -19.37 -1.51 5.61
CA ALA A 151 -20.68 -0.87 5.49
C ALA A 151 -20.62 0.37 4.58
N PHE A 152 -21.80 0.85 4.18
CA PHE A 152 -21.95 2.01 3.30
C PHE A 152 -23.11 2.90 3.78
N GLU A 153 -22.93 4.20 3.72
CA GLU A 153 -24.08 5.12 3.79
C GLU A 153 -24.95 4.97 2.53
N PRO A 154 -26.29 5.10 2.62
CA PRO A 154 -27.17 4.89 1.47
C PRO A 154 -26.80 5.74 0.24
N GLU A 155 -26.53 7.03 0.45
CA GLU A 155 -26.15 7.94 -0.63
C GLU A 155 -24.73 7.65 -1.18
N ALA A 156 -23.79 7.24 -0.33
CA ALA A 156 -22.48 6.79 -0.75
C ALA A 156 -22.58 5.56 -1.65
N LEU A 157 -23.36 4.57 -1.24
CA LEU A 157 -23.57 3.34 -2.02
C LEU A 157 -24.22 3.64 -3.38
N LYS A 158 -25.19 4.57 -3.43
CA LYS A 158 -25.82 5.01 -4.68
C LYS A 158 -24.84 5.62 -5.66
N ILE A 159 -23.93 6.49 -5.17
CA ILE A 159 -22.86 7.09 -5.98
C ILE A 159 -21.92 6.02 -6.54
N LEU A 160 -21.51 5.07 -5.71
CA LEU A 160 -20.59 4.01 -6.08
C LEU A 160 -21.21 3.04 -7.09
N LYS A 161 -22.46 2.62 -6.89
CA LYS A 161 -23.21 1.77 -7.83
C LYS A 161 -23.35 2.41 -9.21
N ALA A 162 -23.49 3.74 -9.29
CA ALA A 162 -23.61 4.46 -10.57
C ALA A 162 -22.27 4.58 -11.35
N LYS A 163 -21.12 4.33 -10.70
CA LYS A 163 -19.79 4.42 -11.33
C LYS A 163 -19.62 3.37 -12.42
N LYS A 164 -18.78 3.65 -13.45
CA LYS A 164 -18.54 2.78 -14.62
C LYS A 164 -19.85 2.38 -15.34
N GLY A 165 -20.81 3.29 -15.45
CA GLY A 165 -22.11 3.00 -16.07
C GLY A 165 -22.91 1.93 -15.34
N GLY A 166 -22.77 1.83 -14.01
CA GLY A 166 -23.48 0.86 -13.17
C GLY A 166 -22.79 -0.48 -12.98
N SER A 167 -21.59 -0.68 -13.55
CA SER A 167 -20.85 -1.94 -13.47
C SER A 167 -19.72 -1.97 -12.44
N TYR A 168 -19.55 -0.89 -11.66
CA TYR A 168 -18.49 -0.79 -10.67
C TYR A 168 -18.65 -1.85 -9.57
N LEU A 169 -17.57 -2.56 -9.26
CA LEU A 169 -17.61 -3.65 -8.27
C LEU A 169 -17.63 -3.07 -6.85
N VAL A 170 -18.67 -3.42 -6.09
CA VAL A 170 -18.82 -3.03 -4.68
C VAL A 170 -19.05 -4.30 -3.86
N LEU A 171 -18.12 -4.55 -2.93
CA LEU A 171 -18.18 -5.67 -2.00
C LEU A 171 -18.41 -5.15 -0.58
N GLN A 172 -19.29 -5.82 0.17
CA GLN A 172 -19.43 -5.61 1.59
C GLN A 172 -18.72 -6.74 2.34
N ALA A 173 -17.72 -6.40 3.15
CA ALA A 173 -17.02 -7.36 3.99
C ALA A 173 -17.85 -7.68 5.24
N ASP A 174 -17.72 -8.89 5.75
CA ASP A 174 -18.21 -9.28 7.07
C ASP A 174 -17.05 -9.09 8.09
N PRO A 175 -17.10 -8.08 8.97
CA PRO A 175 -16.04 -7.85 9.95
C PRO A 175 -15.97 -8.92 11.06
N GLU A 176 -17.04 -9.71 11.26
CA GLU A 176 -17.11 -10.77 12.25
C GLU A 176 -16.67 -12.13 11.66
N TYR A 177 -16.38 -12.18 10.35
CA TYR A 177 -15.96 -13.43 9.72
C TYR A 177 -14.60 -13.89 10.23
N THR A 178 -14.56 -15.12 10.74
CA THR A 178 -13.32 -15.78 11.15
C THR A 178 -12.93 -16.82 10.09
N ALA A 179 -11.78 -16.60 9.46
CA ALA A 179 -11.23 -17.54 8.48
C ALA A 179 -10.85 -18.88 9.17
N PRO A 180 -10.85 -20.02 8.43
CA PRO A 180 -10.36 -21.28 8.97
C PRO A 180 -8.92 -21.19 9.45
N ASP A 181 -8.57 -21.94 10.50
CA ASP A 181 -7.22 -21.98 11.09
C ASP A 181 -6.18 -22.54 10.13
N GLU A 182 -6.59 -23.44 9.24
CA GLU A 182 -5.72 -24.05 8.27
C GLU A 182 -5.91 -23.43 6.88
N GLU A 183 -4.82 -23.19 6.19
CA GLU A 183 -4.81 -22.80 4.78
C GLU A 183 -4.08 -23.82 3.94
N PHE A 184 -4.51 -23.92 2.68
CA PHE A 184 -4.02 -24.88 1.73
C PHE A 184 -3.70 -24.20 0.42
N ARG A 185 -2.57 -24.57 -0.14
CA ARG A 185 -2.14 -24.11 -1.48
C ARG A 185 -1.80 -25.32 -2.34
N GLU A 186 -2.42 -25.40 -3.47
CA GLU A 186 -2.15 -26.47 -4.44
C GLU A 186 -1.25 -25.95 -5.56
N ILE A 187 -0.12 -26.65 -5.77
CA ILE A 187 0.83 -26.35 -6.85
C ILE A 187 1.21 -27.65 -7.53
N TYR A 188 0.91 -27.77 -8.81
CA TYR A 188 1.29 -28.87 -9.65
C TYR A 188 0.91 -30.26 -9.06
N GLY A 189 -0.27 -30.36 -8.46
CA GLY A 189 -0.81 -31.58 -7.84
C GLY A 189 -0.25 -31.89 -6.44
N VAL A 190 0.58 -31.03 -5.86
CA VAL A 190 1.04 -31.13 -4.48
C VAL A 190 0.32 -30.08 -3.64
N VAL A 191 -0.19 -30.50 -2.48
CA VAL A 191 -0.93 -29.65 -1.56
C VAL A 191 -0.03 -29.29 -0.39
N PHE A 192 0.18 -27.99 -0.20
CA PHE A 192 0.84 -27.44 0.99
C PHE A 192 -0.24 -27.07 2.01
N GLN A 193 -0.06 -27.53 3.24
CA GLN A 193 -0.91 -27.23 4.39
C GLN A 193 -0.09 -26.49 5.43
N GLN A 194 -0.65 -25.43 5.97
CA GLN A 194 -0.07 -24.71 7.12
C GLN A 194 -1.17 -24.07 7.96
N GLN A 195 -0.82 -23.67 9.18
CA GLN A 195 -1.68 -22.77 9.93
C GLN A 195 -1.68 -21.39 9.29
N ARG A 196 -2.85 -20.77 9.26
CA ARG A 196 -3.01 -19.38 8.84
C ARG A 196 -2.24 -18.46 9.78
N ASN A 197 -1.64 -17.42 9.24
CA ASN A 197 -0.99 -16.40 10.04
C ASN A 197 -2.04 -15.51 10.73
N HIS A 198 -2.53 -15.93 11.91
CA HIS A 198 -3.49 -15.20 12.74
C HIS A 198 -2.82 -14.16 13.66
N LEU A 199 -1.48 -14.06 13.66
CA LEU A 199 -0.79 -13.13 14.53
C LEU A 199 -1.16 -11.70 14.18
N LEU A 200 -1.84 -10.99 15.07
CA LEU A 200 -2.12 -9.57 14.94
C LEU A 200 -0.89 -8.78 15.40
N LEU A 201 -0.39 -7.94 14.49
CA LEU A 201 0.79 -7.12 14.73
C LEU A 201 0.39 -5.84 15.48
N ASN A 202 1.21 -5.47 16.46
CA ASN A 202 1.06 -4.24 17.25
C ASN A 202 2.44 -3.75 17.75
N ALA A 203 2.47 -2.60 18.40
CA ALA A 203 3.72 -2.05 18.90
C ALA A 203 4.41 -2.96 19.94
N GLU A 204 3.64 -3.67 20.79
CA GLU A 204 4.19 -4.53 21.82
C GLU A 204 4.98 -5.71 21.25
N ASN A 205 4.41 -6.42 20.25
CA ASN A 205 5.08 -7.59 19.69
C ASN A 205 6.11 -7.26 18.61
N LEU A 206 6.06 -6.07 18.00
CA LEU A 206 7.03 -5.65 16.99
C LEU A 206 8.25 -4.92 17.57
N LEU A 207 8.07 -4.13 18.62
CA LEU A 207 9.04 -3.12 19.07
C LEU A 207 9.59 -3.36 20.47
N GLY A 208 9.32 -4.53 21.05
CA GLY A 208 9.73 -4.87 22.44
C GLY A 208 11.25 -4.98 22.63
N GLU A 209 12.03 -5.21 21.57
CA GLU A 209 13.49 -5.36 21.64
C GLU A 209 14.22 -4.35 20.76
N LEU A 210 14.56 -3.18 21.33
CA LEU A 210 15.41 -2.20 20.64
C LEU A 210 16.88 -2.62 20.75
N VAL A 211 17.55 -2.84 19.61
CA VAL A 211 18.90 -3.42 19.53
C VAL A 211 20.01 -2.39 19.31
N THR A 212 19.68 -1.17 18.85
CA THR A 212 20.63 -0.07 18.63
C THR A 212 20.95 0.72 19.88
N GLU A 213 22.02 1.55 19.87
CA GLU A 213 22.37 2.47 20.95
C GLU A 213 21.29 3.53 21.15
N ASN A 214 20.84 4.15 20.05
CA ASN A 214 19.69 5.06 20.08
C ASN A 214 18.42 4.27 20.40
N LYS A 215 17.75 4.64 21.50
CA LYS A 215 16.49 4.03 21.98
C LYS A 215 15.29 4.98 21.83
N ASN A 216 15.50 6.16 21.25
CA ASN A 216 14.44 7.13 21.09
C ASN A 216 13.47 6.68 19.97
N LEU A 217 12.25 6.31 20.35
CA LEU A 217 11.22 5.83 19.45
C LEU A 217 9.89 6.54 19.77
N PRO A 218 9.62 7.70 19.17
CA PRO A 218 8.41 8.48 19.43
C PRO A 218 7.16 7.77 18.92
N ASN A 219 6.00 8.08 19.49
CA ASN A 219 4.73 7.38 19.22
C ASN A 219 4.32 7.38 17.73
N ASN A 220 4.55 8.50 17.02
CA ASN A 220 4.27 8.55 15.58
C ASN A 220 5.14 7.55 14.79
N ALA A 221 6.43 7.44 15.12
CA ALA A 221 7.33 6.47 14.49
C ALA A 221 6.95 5.02 14.85
N GLN A 222 6.49 4.76 16.09
CA GLN A 222 5.95 3.45 16.45
C GLN A 222 4.74 3.09 15.58
N SER A 223 3.80 4.02 15.40
CA SER A 223 2.63 3.83 14.56
C SER A 223 3.01 3.58 13.08
N ASP A 224 4.01 4.30 12.57
CA ASP A 224 4.52 4.13 11.20
C ASP A 224 5.22 2.78 11.01
N LEU A 225 5.98 2.29 12.00
CA LEU A 225 6.59 0.96 11.98
C LEU A 225 5.51 -0.15 12.00
N VAL A 226 4.46 0.01 12.81
CA VAL A 226 3.32 -0.93 12.86
C VAL A 226 2.58 -0.92 11.51
N LEU A 227 2.28 0.25 10.96
CA LEU A 227 1.67 0.40 9.64
C LEU A 227 2.50 -0.31 8.56
N ALA A 228 3.81 -0.06 8.54
CA ALA A 228 4.71 -0.67 7.56
C ALA A 228 4.75 -2.20 7.72
N ALA A 229 4.92 -2.73 8.94
CA ALA A 229 4.97 -4.17 9.19
C ALA A 229 3.67 -4.88 8.80
N ILE A 230 2.50 -4.34 9.19
CA ILE A 230 1.19 -4.89 8.77
C ILE A 230 1.04 -4.85 7.25
N THR A 231 1.45 -3.76 6.59
CA THR A 231 1.41 -3.68 5.13
C THR A 231 2.25 -4.78 4.49
N LEU A 232 3.45 -5.06 5.01
CA LEU A 232 4.33 -6.10 4.47
C LEU A 232 3.81 -7.51 4.72
N LYS A 233 3.06 -7.77 5.79
CA LYS A 233 2.39 -9.05 6.04
C LYS A 233 1.48 -9.47 4.88
N TYR A 234 0.95 -8.53 4.11
CA TYR A 234 0.09 -8.73 2.95
C TYR A 234 0.76 -8.35 1.62
N THR A 235 2.09 -8.22 1.62
CA THR A 235 2.89 -7.87 0.45
C THR A 235 3.72 -9.06 -0.02
N GLN A 236 3.72 -9.33 -1.31
CA GLN A 236 4.51 -10.42 -1.89
C GLN A 236 6.00 -10.29 -1.54
N SER A 237 6.57 -11.36 -0.97
CA SER A 237 7.98 -11.41 -0.57
C SER A 237 8.96 -11.55 -1.74
N ASN A 238 10.24 -11.12 -1.60
CA ASN A 238 10.72 -10.26 -0.52
C ASN A 238 10.05 -8.91 -0.56
N SER A 239 9.89 -8.29 0.60
CA SER A 239 9.30 -6.95 0.66
C SER A 239 9.96 -6.06 1.72
N VAL A 240 10.05 -4.76 1.40
CA VAL A 240 10.50 -3.68 2.27
C VAL A 240 9.56 -2.50 2.09
N GLY A 241 9.17 -1.86 3.17
CA GLY A 241 8.25 -0.73 3.17
C GLY A 241 8.76 0.46 3.96
N TYR A 242 8.54 1.66 3.42
CA TYR A 242 8.84 2.95 4.04
C TYR A 242 7.53 3.64 4.39
N ALA A 243 7.41 4.13 5.61
CA ALA A 243 6.22 4.84 6.10
C ALA A 243 6.59 6.17 6.76
N LEU A 244 5.68 7.14 6.67
CA LEU A 244 5.81 8.45 7.33
C LEU A 244 4.43 9.05 7.55
N ASP A 245 4.18 9.57 8.74
CA ASP A 245 2.94 10.28 9.11
C ASP A 245 1.65 9.48 8.87
N GLY A 246 1.65 8.18 9.18
CA GLY A 246 0.48 7.31 9.01
C GLY A 246 0.21 6.88 7.58
N GLN A 247 1.22 6.92 6.71
CA GLN A 247 1.11 6.56 5.29
C GLN A 247 2.32 5.77 4.83
N MET A 248 2.11 4.71 4.04
CA MET A 248 3.18 4.13 3.24
C MET A 248 3.62 5.14 2.17
N ILE A 249 4.92 5.36 2.07
CA ILE A 249 5.50 6.29 1.09
C ILE A 249 6.32 5.58 0.01
N GLY A 250 6.65 4.30 0.23
CA GLY A 250 7.29 3.45 -0.75
C GLY A 250 7.22 1.98 -0.36
N ILE A 251 6.86 1.11 -1.29
CA ILE A 251 6.80 -0.34 -1.11
C ILE A 251 7.60 -1.00 -2.22
N GLY A 252 8.60 -1.80 -1.86
CA GLY A 252 9.32 -2.70 -2.74
C GLY A 252 8.83 -4.12 -2.50
N ALA A 253 8.16 -4.72 -3.48
CA ALA A 253 7.49 -6.01 -3.38
C ALA A 253 8.03 -7.00 -4.41
N GLY A 254 8.05 -8.31 -4.06
CA GLY A 254 8.24 -9.41 -4.99
C GLY A 254 9.65 -9.50 -5.62
N GLN A 255 10.66 -8.89 -5.01
CA GLN A 255 12.04 -8.96 -5.53
C GLN A 255 12.78 -10.17 -4.97
N GLN A 256 13.64 -10.78 -5.80
CA GLN A 256 14.48 -11.92 -5.36
C GLN A 256 15.57 -11.48 -4.39
N SER A 257 16.03 -10.23 -4.50
CA SER A 257 17.05 -9.64 -3.63
C SER A 257 16.42 -8.60 -2.69
N ARG A 258 16.74 -8.69 -1.39
CA ARG A 258 16.23 -7.73 -0.40
C ARG A 258 16.75 -6.32 -0.62
N ILE A 259 17.99 -6.17 -1.05
CA ILE A 259 18.54 -4.85 -1.39
C ILE A 259 17.78 -4.19 -2.55
N ASP A 260 17.29 -4.97 -3.53
CA ASP A 260 16.48 -4.42 -4.61
C ASP A 260 15.10 -3.95 -4.13
N CYS A 261 14.50 -4.65 -3.13
CA CYS A 261 13.30 -4.16 -2.44
C CYS A 261 13.56 -2.81 -1.76
N THR A 262 14.68 -2.70 -1.02
CA THR A 262 15.07 -1.48 -0.31
C THR A 262 15.27 -0.31 -1.27
N LYS A 263 15.96 -0.54 -2.39
CA LYS A 263 16.16 0.47 -3.45
C LYS A 263 14.85 0.88 -4.11
N LEU A 264 14.00 -0.09 -4.46
CA LEU A 264 12.70 0.18 -5.11
C LEU A 264 11.78 0.98 -4.20
N ALA A 265 11.68 0.59 -2.92
CA ALA A 265 10.89 1.30 -1.92
C ALA A 265 11.44 2.71 -1.68
N GLY A 266 12.77 2.87 -1.58
CA GLY A 266 13.42 4.17 -1.40
C GLY A 266 13.19 5.12 -2.58
N ARG A 267 13.33 4.65 -3.82
CA ARG A 267 13.00 5.45 -5.01
C ARG A 267 11.55 5.95 -5.00
N LYS A 268 10.61 5.11 -4.58
CA LYS A 268 9.19 5.51 -4.46
C LYS A 268 9.00 6.54 -3.34
N ALA A 269 9.69 6.40 -2.22
CA ALA A 269 9.67 7.37 -1.13
C ALA A 269 10.22 8.75 -1.57
N ASP A 270 11.33 8.77 -2.30
CA ASP A 270 11.88 10.00 -2.89
C ASP A 270 10.88 10.65 -3.84
N LEU A 271 10.26 9.87 -4.74
CA LEU A 271 9.25 10.35 -5.67
C LEU A 271 8.04 10.95 -4.92
N TRP A 272 7.56 10.27 -3.87
CA TRP A 272 6.47 10.76 -3.03
C TRP A 272 6.84 12.10 -2.37
N PHE A 273 8.07 12.26 -1.87
CA PHE A 273 8.51 13.48 -1.23
C PHE A 273 8.76 14.61 -2.24
N LEU A 274 9.36 14.31 -3.39
CA LEU A 274 9.61 15.28 -4.46
C LEU A 274 8.33 15.86 -5.08
N ARG A 275 7.18 15.17 -5.00
CA ARG A 275 5.89 15.76 -5.41
C ARG A 275 5.50 17.00 -4.59
N ARG A 276 6.07 17.17 -3.40
CA ARG A 276 5.87 18.36 -2.55
C ARG A 276 6.78 19.54 -2.94
N HIS A 277 7.77 19.32 -3.83
CA HIS A 277 8.69 20.36 -4.25
C HIS A 277 7.94 21.51 -4.94
N PRO A 278 8.23 22.81 -4.63
CA PRO A 278 7.51 23.96 -5.20
C PRO A 278 7.42 23.94 -6.73
N LYS A 279 8.51 23.62 -7.44
CA LYS A 279 8.51 23.50 -8.91
C LYS A 279 7.56 22.42 -9.44
N VAL A 280 7.34 21.33 -8.70
CA VAL A 280 6.42 20.25 -9.08
C VAL A 280 4.97 20.67 -8.83
N ARG A 281 4.71 21.36 -7.71
CA ARG A 281 3.38 21.86 -7.39
C ARG A 281 2.93 22.97 -8.34
N SER A 282 3.85 23.86 -8.73
CA SER A 282 3.57 25.00 -9.60
C SER A 282 3.66 24.71 -11.11
N LEU A 283 3.65 23.44 -11.54
CA LEU A 283 3.66 23.09 -12.95
C LEU A 283 2.50 23.75 -13.70
N PRO A 284 2.76 24.53 -14.78
CA PRO A 284 1.77 25.38 -15.46
C PRO A 284 0.91 24.57 -16.44
N PHE A 285 0.11 23.63 -15.93
CA PHE A 285 -0.75 22.78 -16.76
C PHE A 285 -1.73 23.59 -17.60
N ALA A 286 -1.91 23.18 -18.85
CA ALA A 286 -2.92 23.74 -19.74
C ALA A 286 -4.33 23.41 -19.26
N ASP A 287 -5.31 24.26 -19.64
CA ASP A 287 -6.70 24.04 -19.28
C ASP A 287 -7.24 22.72 -19.83
N GLY A 288 -8.03 22.02 -19.03
CA GLY A 288 -8.65 20.76 -19.43
C GLY A 288 -7.76 19.51 -19.32
N VAL A 289 -6.48 19.63 -18.94
CA VAL A 289 -5.62 18.46 -18.68
C VAL A 289 -6.19 17.63 -17.54
N LYS A 290 -6.46 16.35 -17.80
CA LYS A 290 -7.09 15.44 -16.83
C LYS A 290 -6.17 15.16 -15.64
N ALA A 291 -6.76 14.87 -14.48
CA ALA A 291 -6.02 14.59 -13.24
C ALA A 291 -4.99 13.45 -13.40
N VAL A 292 -5.33 12.40 -14.16
CA VAL A 292 -4.41 11.30 -14.47
C VAL A 292 -3.19 11.77 -15.24
N ASP A 293 -3.40 12.58 -16.29
CA ASP A 293 -2.32 13.11 -17.13
C ASP A 293 -1.43 14.08 -16.33
N ARG A 294 -2.03 14.89 -15.44
CA ARG A 294 -1.26 15.74 -14.50
C ARG A 294 -0.39 14.91 -13.55
N THR A 295 -0.92 13.82 -13.02
CA THR A 295 -0.17 12.91 -12.15
C THR A 295 1.02 12.29 -12.88
N ASN A 296 0.79 11.73 -14.06
CA ASN A 296 1.84 11.14 -14.90
C ASN A 296 2.90 12.18 -15.30
N ALA A 297 2.46 13.39 -15.66
CA ALA A 297 3.37 14.47 -16.02
C ALA A 297 4.25 14.95 -14.85
N ARG A 298 3.70 15.01 -13.62
CA ARG A 298 4.48 15.31 -12.40
C ARG A 298 5.55 14.25 -12.15
N VAL A 299 5.19 12.97 -12.30
CA VAL A 299 6.15 11.86 -12.12
C VAL A 299 7.24 11.93 -13.19
N ALA A 300 6.90 12.07 -14.46
CA ALA A 300 7.86 12.20 -15.56
C ALA A 300 8.79 13.41 -15.38
N TYR A 301 8.26 14.53 -14.87
CA TYR A 301 9.06 15.71 -14.55
C TYR A 301 10.08 15.45 -13.43
N ILE A 302 9.67 14.74 -12.38
CA ILE A 302 10.54 14.38 -11.26
C ILE A 302 11.62 13.39 -11.71
N GLU A 303 11.27 12.36 -12.47
CA GLU A 303 12.23 11.36 -12.95
C GLU A 303 13.20 11.97 -13.95
N GLY A 304 12.71 12.79 -14.86
CA GLY A 304 13.53 13.53 -15.83
C GLY A 304 14.08 12.69 -16.99
N GLU A 305 13.76 11.40 -17.00
CA GLU A 305 14.20 10.42 -17.99
C GLU A 305 13.15 10.30 -19.11
N MET A 306 13.12 11.26 -20.02
CA MET A 306 12.21 11.24 -21.16
C MET A 306 12.99 11.16 -22.48
N THR A 307 12.57 10.27 -23.36
CA THR A 307 13.02 10.29 -24.76
C THR A 307 12.55 11.56 -25.48
N PRO A 308 13.18 11.97 -26.57
CA PRO A 308 12.74 13.17 -27.30
C PRO A 308 11.26 13.18 -27.72
N PRO A 309 10.66 12.08 -28.21
CA PRO A 309 9.21 12.03 -28.48
C PRO A 309 8.34 12.15 -27.22
N GLU A 310 8.71 11.48 -26.11
CA GLU A 310 8.00 11.60 -24.85
C GLU A 310 8.03 13.03 -24.31
N LYS A 311 9.20 13.69 -24.36
CA LYS A 311 9.35 15.08 -23.96
C LYS A 311 8.48 16.02 -24.79
N GLN A 312 8.42 15.79 -26.11
CA GLN A 312 7.56 16.58 -27.00
C GLN A 312 6.07 16.41 -26.63
N ALA A 313 5.61 15.19 -26.41
CA ALA A 313 4.22 14.92 -25.99
C ALA A 313 3.94 15.51 -24.59
N TRP A 314 4.88 15.38 -23.65
CA TRP A 314 4.78 15.94 -22.30
C TRP A 314 4.65 17.46 -22.32
N LEU A 315 5.41 18.17 -23.16
CA LEU A 315 5.35 19.64 -23.28
C LEU A 315 3.99 20.15 -23.74
N GLN A 316 3.18 19.34 -24.45
CA GLN A 316 1.83 19.71 -24.87
C GLN A 316 0.83 19.82 -23.71
N LEU A 317 1.19 19.33 -22.53
CA LEU A 317 0.33 19.38 -21.34
C LEU A 317 0.40 20.72 -20.60
N PHE A 318 1.23 21.67 -21.06
CA PHE A 318 1.51 22.93 -20.35
C PHE A 318 1.24 24.15 -21.21
N HIS A 319 0.84 25.25 -20.58
CA HIS A 319 0.73 26.55 -21.25
C HIS A 319 2.10 27.09 -21.71
N GLN A 320 3.16 26.76 -20.98
CA GLN A 320 4.55 27.11 -21.29
C GLN A 320 5.49 26.02 -20.77
N PRO A 321 6.67 25.85 -21.38
CA PRO A 321 7.64 24.87 -20.93
C PRO A 321 8.00 25.10 -19.44
N PRO A 322 7.86 24.08 -18.57
CA PRO A 322 8.25 24.22 -17.16
C PRO A 322 9.77 24.44 -17.02
N PRO A 323 10.21 25.14 -15.96
CA PRO A 323 11.63 25.22 -15.63
C PRO A 323 12.18 23.83 -15.26
N LEU A 324 13.44 23.57 -15.55
CA LEU A 324 14.08 22.29 -15.23
C LEU A 324 14.17 22.08 -13.70
N LEU A 325 13.92 20.87 -13.24
CA LEU A 325 14.25 20.39 -11.90
C LEU A 325 15.51 19.52 -12.03
N ASP A 326 16.67 20.11 -11.75
CA ASP A 326 17.95 19.43 -11.87
C ASP A 326 18.26 18.50 -10.69
N SER A 327 19.33 17.72 -10.80
CA SER A 327 19.72 16.73 -9.80
C SER A 327 20.13 17.36 -8.47
N GLU A 328 20.76 18.54 -8.49
CA GLU A 328 21.20 19.24 -7.28
C GLU A 328 20.00 19.72 -6.47
N GLN A 329 19.00 20.31 -7.11
CA GLN A 329 17.76 20.74 -6.46
C GLN A 329 16.96 19.56 -5.90
N LYS A 330 16.94 18.41 -6.60
CA LYS A 330 16.31 17.20 -6.07
C LYS A 330 17.03 16.71 -4.81
N GLN A 331 18.36 16.64 -4.83
CA GLN A 331 19.17 16.20 -3.70
C GLN A 331 19.02 17.15 -2.52
N GLU A 332 19.11 18.45 -2.72
CA GLU A 332 18.89 19.46 -1.67
C GLU A 332 17.51 19.30 -1.02
N TRP A 333 16.45 19.11 -1.84
CA TRP A 333 15.10 18.90 -1.32
C TRP A 333 14.98 17.60 -0.50
N LEU A 334 15.59 16.51 -0.98
CA LEU A 334 15.55 15.21 -0.32
C LEU A 334 16.28 15.20 1.03
N THR A 335 17.23 16.12 1.30
CA THR A 335 17.85 16.24 2.64
C THR A 335 16.84 16.57 3.74
N GLN A 336 15.68 17.14 3.39
CA GLN A 336 14.61 17.47 4.32
C GLN A 336 13.72 16.27 4.67
N LEU A 337 13.82 15.16 3.93
CA LEU A 337 13.10 13.91 4.25
C LEU A 337 13.76 13.26 5.46
N GLN A 338 13.08 13.25 6.60
CA GLN A 338 13.55 12.73 7.87
C GLN A 338 12.43 12.03 8.62
N GLY A 339 12.79 11.19 9.59
CA GLY A 339 11.82 10.52 10.45
C GLY A 339 11.10 9.33 9.79
N VAL A 340 11.62 8.86 8.66
CA VAL A 340 11.02 7.74 7.93
C VAL A 340 11.19 6.45 8.72
N ALA A 341 10.10 5.70 8.84
CA ALA A 341 10.05 4.35 9.39
C ALA A 341 10.20 3.31 8.27
N LEU A 342 11.02 2.29 8.50
CA LEU A 342 11.25 1.18 7.57
C LEU A 342 10.92 -0.15 8.23
N ALA A 343 10.13 -0.98 7.56
CA ALA A 343 9.92 -2.39 7.92
C ALA A 343 10.49 -3.32 6.85
N SER A 344 10.92 -4.51 7.26
CA SER A 344 11.32 -5.60 6.37
C SER A 344 10.61 -6.89 6.76
N ASP A 345 10.11 -7.64 5.76
CA ASP A 345 9.39 -8.91 5.98
C ASP A 345 10.29 -10.06 6.49
N ALA A 346 11.63 -9.91 6.38
CA ALA A 346 12.63 -10.80 6.98
C ALA A 346 13.89 -10.01 7.38
N PHE A 347 14.89 -10.71 7.95
CA PHE A 347 16.13 -10.09 8.38
C PHE A 347 16.93 -9.46 7.22
N PHE A 348 17.71 -8.44 7.51
CA PHE A 348 18.68 -7.90 6.59
C PHE A 348 19.93 -8.78 6.56
N PRO A 349 20.30 -9.34 5.39
CA PRO A 349 21.47 -10.22 5.29
C PRO A 349 22.79 -9.47 5.34
N PHE A 350 22.79 -8.16 5.02
CA PHE A 350 23.97 -7.30 4.95
C PHE A 350 23.63 -5.87 5.36
N ARG A 351 24.66 -5.11 5.75
CA ARG A 351 24.54 -3.71 6.12
C ARG A 351 24.06 -2.78 4.98
N ASP A 352 24.29 -3.19 3.73
CA ASP A 352 23.95 -2.42 2.52
C ASP A 352 22.50 -1.96 2.46
N ASN A 353 21.60 -2.71 3.08
CA ASN A 353 20.19 -2.32 3.19
C ASN A 353 20.01 -1.07 4.06
N LEU A 354 20.75 -0.94 5.15
CA LEU A 354 20.72 0.26 6.00
C LEU A 354 21.51 1.42 5.37
N ASP A 355 22.65 1.12 4.72
CA ASP A 355 23.40 2.10 3.93
C ASP A 355 22.53 2.70 2.81
N GLN A 356 21.66 1.90 2.20
CA GLN A 356 20.69 2.39 1.23
C GLN A 356 19.56 3.17 1.90
N ALA A 357 18.99 2.65 2.99
CA ALA A 357 17.86 3.25 3.70
C ALA A 357 18.20 4.65 4.26
N SER A 358 19.44 4.85 4.72
CA SER A 358 19.91 6.15 5.24
C SER A 358 19.80 7.29 4.22
N ARG A 359 19.88 6.98 2.92
CA ARG A 359 19.76 7.96 1.82
C ARG A 359 18.34 8.48 1.62
N HIS A 360 17.34 7.81 2.22
CA HIS A 360 15.91 8.08 2.07
C HIS A 360 15.27 8.53 3.39
N GLY A 361 16.06 9.13 4.29
CA GLY A 361 15.58 9.74 5.53
C GLY A 361 15.10 8.76 6.60
N VAL A 362 15.52 7.48 6.53
CA VAL A 362 15.14 6.46 7.52
C VAL A 362 15.86 6.72 8.84
N ASN A 363 15.07 6.83 9.91
CA ASN A 363 15.55 6.94 11.29
C ASN A 363 15.08 5.77 12.16
N TYR A 364 14.04 5.06 11.76
CA TYR A 364 13.41 4.00 12.54
C TYR A 364 13.28 2.72 11.70
N VAL A 365 13.64 1.58 12.27
CA VAL A 365 13.69 0.32 11.56
C VAL A 365 13.06 -0.81 12.39
N VAL A 366 12.26 -1.66 11.76
CA VAL A 366 11.83 -2.94 12.33
C VAL A 366 12.12 -4.07 11.36
N GLN A 367 12.73 -5.13 11.86
CA GLN A 367 13.02 -6.37 11.13
C GLN A 367 13.07 -7.56 12.10
N PRO A 368 12.94 -8.80 11.62
CA PRO A 368 12.96 -9.96 12.53
C PRO A 368 14.25 -10.18 13.32
N GLY A 369 15.43 -9.86 12.75
CA GLY A 369 16.70 -10.34 13.25
C GLY A 369 16.91 -11.82 12.94
N GLY A 370 17.98 -12.43 13.47
CA GLY A 370 18.32 -13.85 13.30
C GLY A 370 19.27 -14.14 12.14
N SER A 371 19.93 -13.12 11.59
CA SER A 371 21.03 -13.28 10.64
C SER A 371 22.35 -13.52 11.38
N ASN A 372 23.24 -14.32 10.81
CA ASN A 372 24.63 -14.44 11.28
C ASN A 372 25.41 -13.13 11.20
N ARG A 373 24.83 -12.08 10.61
CA ARG A 373 25.42 -10.76 10.42
C ARG A 373 24.66 -9.65 11.16
N ASP A 374 23.81 -10.00 12.10
CA ASP A 374 23.03 -9.02 12.87
C ASP A 374 23.89 -7.95 13.54
N GLU A 375 25.08 -8.33 14.06
CA GLU A 375 26.02 -7.36 14.64
C GLU A 375 26.50 -6.31 13.63
N GLN A 376 26.75 -6.70 12.36
CA GLN A 376 27.14 -5.76 11.31
C GLN A 376 25.99 -4.83 10.94
N VAL A 377 24.75 -5.34 10.95
CA VAL A 377 23.54 -4.56 10.67
C VAL A 377 23.25 -3.59 11.80
N ILE A 378 23.39 -4.03 13.08
CA ILE A 378 23.25 -3.15 14.26
C ILE A 378 24.32 -2.04 14.24
N THR A 379 25.58 -2.38 13.93
CA THR A 379 26.67 -1.40 13.80
C THR A 379 26.33 -0.35 12.74
N ALA A 380 25.87 -0.76 11.56
CA ALA A 380 25.45 0.19 10.52
C ALA A 380 24.30 1.11 10.99
N ALA A 381 23.30 0.55 11.68
CA ALA A 381 22.21 1.37 12.25
C ALA A 381 22.72 2.40 13.26
N ASN A 382 23.66 2.02 14.12
CA ASN A 382 24.29 2.94 15.08
C ASN A 382 25.11 4.04 14.39
N GLU A 383 25.87 3.73 13.34
CA GLU A 383 26.62 4.71 12.55
C GLU A 383 25.73 5.79 11.95
N TYR A 384 24.48 5.45 11.57
CA TYR A 384 23.49 6.38 11.06
C TYR A 384 22.56 6.97 12.13
N GLY A 385 22.78 6.66 13.42
CA GLY A 385 21.96 7.13 14.53
C GLY A 385 20.51 6.60 14.51
N MET A 386 20.26 5.51 13.80
CA MET A 386 18.94 4.92 13.68
C MET A 386 18.52 4.22 14.99
N THR A 387 17.20 4.17 15.24
CA THR A 387 16.59 3.28 16.24
C THR A 387 16.08 2.04 15.53
N MET A 388 16.56 0.85 15.89
CA MET A 388 16.15 -0.41 15.29
C MET A 388 15.61 -1.41 16.31
N ALA A 389 14.49 -2.04 15.99
CA ALA A 389 13.88 -3.12 16.75
C ALA A 389 14.01 -4.47 16.01
N PHE A 390 14.22 -5.55 16.79
CA PHE A 390 14.09 -6.93 16.35
C PHE A 390 12.74 -7.50 16.79
N SER A 391 11.85 -7.72 15.83
CA SER A 391 10.52 -8.27 16.11
C SER A 391 10.50 -9.78 16.36
N LYS A 392 11.51 -10.53 15.90
CA LYS A 392 11.55 -12.00 15.84
C LYS A 392 10.40 -12.63 15.03
N ILE A 393 9.66 -11.82 14.29
CA ILE A 393 8.50 -12.22 13.49
C ILE A 393 8.84 -12.06 12.02
N ARG A 394 8.94 -13.19 11.28
CA ARG A 394 9.07 -13.18 9.82
C ARG A 394 7.68 -13.09 9.17
N LEU A 395 7.55 -12.24 8.15
CA LEU A 395 6.28 -11.90 7.51
C LEU A 395 6.22 -12.36 6.05
N PHE A 396 6.85 -13.48 5.69
CA PHE A 396 6.80 -13.96 4.31
C PHE A 396 5.38 -14.21 3.83
N HIS A 397 5.08 -13.71 2.64
CA HIS A 397 3.82 -13.84 1.93
C HIS A 397 4.10 -14.31 0.49
N HIS A 398 3.65 -15.51 0.15
CA HIS A 398 3.88 -16.14 -1.16
C HIS A 398 2.60 -16.64 -1.81
#